data_e924797d6dd9ec75ee18e9833bf591c9
#
_entry.id   e924797d6dd9ec75ee18e9833bf591c9
#
_cell.length_a   1.000
_cell.length_b   1.000
_cell.length_c   1.000
_cell.angle_alpha   90.00
_cell.angle_beta   90.00
_cell.angle_gamma   90.00
#
_symmetry.space_group_name_H-M   'P 1'
#
loop_
_entity.id
_entity.type
_entity.pdbx_description
1 polymer ?
#
loop_
_entity_poly.entity_id
_entity_poly.type
_entity_poly.pdbx_seq_one_letter_code
_entity_poly.pdbx_strand_id
1 'polypeptide(L)'
;MQIFDSLDISSSGLSVQRRKLTAIASNLANVDTTRTDEGGPYKRRRVVMLEAPKMSKFTTMLTQEQNRLRRTEGKHRSEAPPRPGEFMIGSGVLSQEVREEPVKPRIVYDPNHPDARDDGMVLYPDINVITEMVDMIAASRAYEANITVMNAAKDMANRSLDI
;
A
#
# COMPACT_ATOMS: atom_id res chain seq x y z
N MET A 1 -0.56 7.09 25.08
CA MET A 1 -0.16 7.42 23.70
C MET A 1 -0.13 6.20 22.77
N GLN A 2 0.10 4.99 23.28
CA GLN A 2 0.13 3.75 22.47
C GLN A 2 -1.19 3.41 21.73
N ILE A 3 -2.34 3.83 22.28
CA ILE A 3 -3.66 3.54 21.66
C ILE A 3 -3.83 4.31 20.34
N PHE A 4 -3.45 5.58 20.30
CA PHE A 4 -3.53 6.39 19.07
C PHE A 4 -2.57 5.88 18.00
N ASP A 5 -1.36 5.47 18.38
CA ASP A 5 -0.39 4.89 17.45
C ASP A 5 -0.94 3.58 16.83
N SER A 6 -1.64 2.75 17.63
CA SER A 6 -2.28 1.52 17.11
C SER A 6 -3.44 1.80 16.17
N LEU A 7 -4.22 2.86 16.43
CA LEU A 7 -5.29 3.31 15.55
C LEU A 7 -4.73 3.84 14.21
N ASP A 8 -3.65 4.61 14.25
CA ASP A 8 -3.01 5.14 13.05
C ASP A 8 -2.44 4.01 12.18
N ILE A 9 -1.77 3.03 12.77
CA ILE A 9 -1.26 1.86 12.07
C ILE A 9 -2.40 1.07 11.43
N SER A 10 -3.47 0.78 12.19
CA SER A 10 -4.62 0.04 11.68
C SER A 10 -5.36 0.80 10.58
N SER A 11 -5.50 2.12 10.71
CA SER A 11 -6.09 3.01 9.70
C SER A 11 -5.28 2.99 8.40
N SER A 12 -3.95 3.08 8.50
CA SER A 12 -3.07 2.95 7.34
C SER A 12 -3.22 1.59 6.65
N GLY A 13 -3.27 0.50 7.44
CA GLY A 13 -3.54 -0.85 6.95
C GLY A 13 -4.87 -0.96 6.22
N LEU A 14 -5.96 -0.39 6.77
CA LEU A 14 -7.28 -0.35 6.12
C LEU A 14 -7.23 0.36 4.78
N SER A 15 -6.55 1.50 4.70
CA SER A 15 -6.42 2.28 3.46
C SER A 15 -5.72 1.48 2.37
N VAL A 16 -4.67 0.73 2.73
CA VAL A 16 -3.92 -0.13 1.80
C VAL A 16 -4.77 -1.30 1.31
N GLN A 17 -5.49 -1.99 2.21
CA GLN A 17 -6.35 -3.10 1.81
C GLN A 17 -7.50 -2.64 0.91
N ARG A 18 -8.08 -1.47 1.16
CA ARG A 18 -9.09 -0.89 0.27
C ARG A 18 -8.53 -0.60 -1.12
N ARG A 19 -7.33 -0.03 -1.22
CA ARG A 19 -6.66 0.20 -2.52
C ARG A 19 -6.38 -1.12 -3.23
N LYS A 20 -5.93 -2.15 -2.50
CA LYS A 20 -5.70 -3.49 -3.04
C LYS A 20 -7.00 -4.09 -3.61
N LEU A 21 -8.11 -4.01 -2.88
CA LEU A 21 -9.42 -4.44 -3.36
C LEU A 21 -9.86 -3.69 -4.61
N THR A 22 -9.66 -2.37 -4.67
CA THR A 22 -9.99 -1.56 -5.84
C THR A 22 -9.14 -1.96 -7.06
N ALA A 23 -7.84 -2.21 -6.88
CA ALA A 23 -6.97 -2.65 -7.96
C ALA A 23 -7.38 -4.04 -8.50
N ILE A 24 -7.68 -4.99 -7.61
CA ILE A 24 -8.14 -6.34 -7.98
C ILE A 24 -9.48 -6.27 -8.72
N ALA A 25 -10.44 -5.49 -8.21
CA ALA A 25 -11.72 -5.30 -8.87
C ALA A 25 -11.56 -4.69 -10.27
N SER A 26 -10.65 -3.72 -10.43
CA SER A 26 -10.31 -3.15 -11.73
C SER A 26 -9.68 -4.18 -12.68
N ASN A 27 -8.78 -5.05 -12.18
CA ASN A 27 -8.18 -6.12 -12.96
C ASN A 27 -9.23 -7.12 -13.43
N LEU A 28 -10.14 -7.51 -12.53
CA LEU A 28 -11.20 -8.46 -12.85
C LEU A 28 -12.20 -7.89 -13.87
N ALA A 29 -12.56 -6.62 -13.73
CA ALA A 29 -13.46 -5.95 -14.66
C ALA A 29 -12.86 -5.79 -16.08
N ASN A 30 -11.52 -5.73 -16.18
CA ASN A 30 -10.82 -5.49 -17.43
C ASN A 30 -10.08 -6.74 -17.96
N VAL A 31 -10.44 -7.93 -17.49
CA VAL A 31 -9.78 -9.18 -17.91
C VAL A 31 -9.91 -9.45 -19.41
N ASP A 32 -11.00 -8.99 -20.02
CA ASP A 32 -11.27 -9.17 -21.46
C ASP A 32 -11.05 -7.87 -22.27
N THR A 33 -10.48 -6.83 -21.67
CA THR A 33 -10.25 -5.55 -22.36
C THR A 33 -9.00 -5.63 -23.23
N THR A 34 -9.22 -5.75 -24.53
CA THR A 34 -8.18 -5.90 -25.56
C THR A 34 -7.57 -4.57 -25.99
N ARG A 35 -8.31 -3.45 -25.83
CA ARG A 35 -7.88 -2.13 -26.25
C ARG A 35 -8.17 -1.08 -25.20
N THR A 36 -7.16 -0.30 -24.84
CA THR A 36 -7.23 0.84 -23.94
C THR A 36 -6.90 2.14 -24.67
N ASP A 37 -7.22 3.29 -24.08
CA ASP A 37 -6.89 4.62 -24.63
C ASP A 37 -5.38 4.83 -24.82
N GLU A 38 -4.55 4.15 -24.02
CA GLU A 38 -3.08 4.17 -24.12
C GLU A 38 -2.57 3.27 -25.27
N GLY A 39 -3.45 2.49 -25.90
CA GLY A 39 -3.14 1.49 -26.92
C GLY A 39 -2.75 0.12 -26.31
N GLY A 40 -3.21 -0.96 -26.94
CA GLY A 40 -2.95 -2.33 -26.48
C GLY A 40 -3.85 -2.80 -25.35
N PRO A 41 -3.62 -4.03 -24.84
CA PRO A 41 -4.45 -4.65 -23.82
C PRO A 41 -4.30 -3.95 -22.47
N TYR A 42 -5.27 -4.16 -21.59
CA TYR A 42 -5.24 -3.61 -20.22
C TYR A 42 -4.00 -4.09 -19.47
N LYS A 43 -3.35 -3.17 -18.74
CA LYS A 43 -2.18 -3.46 -17.92
C LYS A 43 -2.62 -3.74 -16.47
N ARG A 44 -2.25 -4.91 -15.95
CA ARG A 44 -2.59 -5.32 -14.58
C ARG A 44 -2.12 -4.29 -13.55
N ARG A 45 -2.98 -3.92 -12.61
CA ARG A 45 -2.65 -3.05 -11.49
C ARG A 45 -2.29 -3.87 -10.27
N ARG A 46 -1.20 -3.51 -9.63
CA ARG A 46 -0.75 -4.13 -8.40
C ARG A 46 -0.47 -3.06 -7.35
N VAL A 47 -0.87 -3.35 -6.12
CA VAL A 47 -0.57 -2.47 -4.97
C VAL A 47 0.60 -3.08 -4.21
N VAL A 48 1.71 -2.35 -4.17
CA VAL A 48 2.90 -2.70 -3.39
C VAL A 48 2.80 -1.99 -2.04
N MET A 49 3.00 -2.75 -0.97
CA MET A 49 3.02 -2.23 0.39
C MET A 49 4.45 -1.89 0.76
N LEU A 50 4.64 -0.69 1.28
CA LEU A 50 5.92 -0.20 1.75
C LEU A 50 5.78 0.23 3.21
N GLU A 51 6.80 0.04 4.00
CA GLU A 51 6.84 0.64 5.33
C GLU A 51 6.82 2.16 5.19
N ALA A 52 5.94 2.84 5.92
CA ALA A 52 5.93 4.29 5.93
C ALA A 52 7.26 4.79 6.53
N PRO A 53 7.94 5.76 5.89
CA PRO A 53 9.16 6.31 6.44
C PRO A 53 8.85 6.89 7.82
N LYS A 54 9.70 6.59 8.80
CA LYS A 54 9.60 7.15 10.14
C LYS A 54 9.73 8.67 10.04
N MET A 55 8.61 9.36 10.06
CA MET A 55 8.66 10.82 10.18
C MET A 55 9.12 11.14 11.59
N SER A 56 10.33 11.71 11.70
CA SER A 56 10.75 12.33 12.93
C SER A 56 9.72 13.40 13.30
N LYS A 57 9.12 13.29 14.51
CA LYS A 57 8.15 14.28 14.97
C LYS A 57 8.80 15.66 14.84
N PHE A 58 8.02 16.66 14.43
CA PHE A 58 8.50 18.04 14.26
C PHE A 58 9.32 18.54 15.46
N THR A 59 8.94 18.12 16.66
CA THR A 59 9.71 18.36 17.91
C THR A 59 11.12 17.78 17.85
N THR A 60 11.31 16.59 17.26
CA THR A 60 12.64 15.95 17.11
C THR A 60 13.47 16.71 16.07
N MET A 61 12.86 17.15 14.97
CA MET A 61 13.53 18.00 13.98
C MET A 61 13.94 19.35 14.56
N LEU A 62 13.04 20.01 15.30
CA LEU A 62 13.37 21.26 15.99
C LEU A 62 14.51 21.09 17.00
N THR A 63 14.49 20.02 17.80
CA THR A 63 15.55 19.73 18.77
C THR A 63 16.88 19.43 18.06
N GLN A 64 16.85 18.75 16.93
CA GLN A 64 18.01 18.44 16.12
C GLN A 64 18.61 19.72 15.49
N GLU A 65 17.78 20.61 14.96
CA GLU A 65 18.23 21.89 14.41
C GLU A 65 18.69 22.86 15.52
N GLN A 66 18.02 22.92 16.66
CA GLN A 66 18.48 23.70 17.81
C GLN A 66 19.85 23.20 18.31
N ASN A 67 20.08 21.90 18.35
CA ASN A 67 21.38 21.33 18.71
C ASN A 67 22.46 21.62 17.66
N ARG A 68 22.08 21.72 16.38
CA ARG A 68 22.97 22.07 15.27
C ARG A 68 23.42 23.54 15.33
N LEU A 69 22.50 24.44 15.68
CA LEU A 69 22.77 25.88 15.84
C LEU A 69 23.63 26.21 17.10
N ARG A 70 23.64 25.32 18.10
CA ARG A 70 24.47 25.48 19.30
C ARG A 70 25.91 24.98 19.16
N ARG A 71 26.28 24.41 18.03
CA ARG A 71 27.66 23.94 17.77
C ARG A 71 28.51 25.07 17.21
N THR A 72 29.21 25.76 18.09
CA THR A 72 30.21 26.76 17.72
C THR A 72 31.60 26.18 17.49
N GLU A 73 31.87 24.94 17.90
CA GLU A 73 33.16 24.27 17.66
C GLU A 73 32.98 22.77 17.33
N GLY A 74 33.73 22.29 16.31
CA GLY A 74 33.66 20.93 15.78
C GLY A 74 34.16 19.81 16.70
N LYS A 75 34.56 20.10 17.93
CA LYS A 75 35.06 19.14 18.92
C LYS A 75 34.03 18.79 20.02
N HIS A 76 32.88 19.41 20.05
CA HIS A 76 31.86 19.06 21.04
C HIS A 76 31.01 17.90 20.59
N ARG A 77 31.33 16.74 21.19
CA ARG A 77 30.55 15.52 21.34
C ARG A 77 29.95 14.95 20.06
N SER A 78 30.56 13.86 19.60
CA SER A 78 29.96 12.94 18.63
C SER A 78 28.51 12.61 19.03
N GLU A 79 27.64 12.56 18.03
CA GLU A 79 26.27 12.08 18.18
C GLU A 79 26.21 10.88 19.11
N ALA A 80 25.53 11.02 20.23
CA ALA A 80 25.21 9.87 21.04
C ALA A 80 24.38 8.94 20.16
N PRO A 81 24.75 7.66 20.02
CA PRO A 81 23.93 6.72 19.30
C PRO A 81 22.52 6.73 19.93
N PRO A 82 21.45 6.53 19.15
CA PRO A 82 20.11 6.45 19.70
C PRO A 82 20.11 5.43 20.83
N ARG A 83 19.55 5.81 21.98
CA ARG A 83 19.55 4.96 23.18
C ARG A 83 18.90 3.64 22.81
N PRO A 84 19.54 2.47 23.07
CA PRO A 84 18.90 1.17 22.88
C PRO A 84 17.68 1.12 23.80
N GLY A 85 16.47 1.13 23.25
CA GLY A 85 15.22 1.10 24.01
C GLY A 85 14.16 2.10 23.55
N GLU A 86 14.48 3.05 22.68
CA GLU A 86 13.46 3.86 22.03
C GLU A 86 12.87 3.01 20.89
N PHE A 87 11.87 2.19 21.24
CA PHE A 87 11.04 1.48 20.28
C PHE A 87 10.34 2.53 19.43
N MET A 88 10.90 2.83 18.27
CA MET A 88 10.22 3.61 17.25
C MET A 88 9.12 2.72 16.70
N ILE A 89 7.90 2.87 17.20
CA ILE A 89 6.71 2.23 16.64
C ILE A 89 6.64 2.65 15.18
N GLY A 90 6.51 1.67 14.28
CA GLY A 90 6.45 1.93 12.84
C GLY A 90 5.34 2.93 12.51
N SER A 91 5.60 3.82 11.56
CA SER A 91 4.66 4.89 11.18
C SER A 91 3.48 4.40 10.34
N GLY A 92 3.24 3.07 10.29
CA GLY A 92 2.20 2.46 9.47
C GLY A 92 2.69 2.00 8.11
N VAL A 93 1.77 1.82 7.17
CA VAL A 93 2.04 1.26 5.83
C VAL A 93 1.64 2.27 4.75
N LEU A 94 2.52 2.48 3.79
CA LEU A 94 2.23 3.18 2.54
C LEU A 94 1.92 2.18 1.43
N SER A 95 1.05 2.59 0.51
CA SER A 95 0.76 1.82 -0.68
C SER A 95 1.18 2.58 -1.93
N GLN A 96 1.87 1.91 -2.81
CA GLN A 96 2.18 2.38 -4.15
C GLN A 96 1.43 1.50 -5.16
N GLU A 97 0.66 2.13 -6.04
CA GLU A 97 0.05 1.43 -7.16
C GLU A 97 1.07 1.36 -8.29
N VAL A 98 1.32 0.15 -8.77
CA VAL A 98 2.22 -0.12 -9.89
C VAL A 98 1.40 -0.78 -10.99
N ARG A 99 1.53 -0.27 -12.22
CA ARG A 99 1.01 -0.94 -13.42
C ARG A 99 2.08 -1.89 -13.91
N GLU A 100 1.75 -3.18 -13.90
CA GLU A 100 2.66 -4.19 -14.45
C GLU A 100 2.57 -4.13 -15.98
N GLU A 101 3.71 -3.96 -16.62
CA GLU A 101 3.78 -4.17 -18.06
C GLU A 101 3.65 -5.67 -18.31
N PRO A 102 2.69 -6.12 -19.16
CA PRO A 102 2.54 -7.53 -19.44
C PRO A 102 3.80 -8.04 -20.12
N VAL A 103 4.51 -8.93 -19.44
CA VAL A 103 5.73 -9.56 -19.98
C VAL A 103 5.38 -10.37 -21.23
N LYS A 104 4.16 -10.92 -21.30
CA LYS A 104 3.61 -11.60 -22.49
C LYS A 104 2.09 -11.50 -22.47
N PRO A 105 1.45 -10.70 -23.34
CA PRO A 105 0.00 -10.72 -23.46
C PRO A 105 -0.46 -12.11 -23.92
N ARG A 106 -1.63 -12.53 -23.49
CA ARG A 106 -2.25 -13.78 -23.94
C ARG A 106 -2.74 -13.57 -25.37
N ILE A 107 -2.20 -14.33 -26.29
CA ILE A 107 -2.56 -14.25 -27.71
C ILE A 107 -3.62 -15.30 -28.00
N VAL A 108 -4.75 -14.88 -28.56
CA VAL A 108 -5.85 -15.75 -28.97
C VAL A 108 -6.15 -15.51 -30.44
N TYR A 109 -6.35 -16.57 -31.22
CA TYR A 109 -6.76 -16.45 -32.62
C TYR A 109 -8.28 -16.31 -32.70
N ASP A 110 -8.74 -15.11 -33.03
CA ASP A 110 -10.15 -14.80 -33.28
C ASP A 110 -10.25 -13.74 -34.41
N PRO A 111 -10.39 -14.18 -35.65
CA PRO A 111 -10.44 -13.27 -36.81
C PRO A 111 -11.74 -12.45 -36.88
N ASN A 112 -12.79 -12.81 -36.09
CA ASN A 112 -14.06 -12.09 -36.11
C ASN A 112 -14.08 -10.96 -35.05
N HIS A 113 -13.07 -10.88 -34.18
CA HIS A 113 -13.00 -9.86 -33.14
C HIS A 113 -12.69 -8.48 -33.73
N PRO A 114 -13.37 -7.39 -33.31
CA PRO A 114 -13.15 -6.04 -33.83
C PRO A 114 -11.71 -5.52 -33.68
N ASP A 115 -10.99 -6.01 -32.66
CA ASP A 115 -9.59 -5.64 -32.37
C ASP A 115 -8.59 -6.69 -32.89
N ALA A 116 -9.02 -7.59 -33.78
CA ALA A 116 -8.11 -8.54 -34.41
C ALA A 116 -7.08 -7.81 -35.30
N ARG A 117 -5.82 -8.24 -35.21
CA ARG A 117 -4.76 -7.81 -36.14
C ARG A 117 -4.95 -8.43 -37.51
N ASP A 118 -4.18 -7.98 -38.49
CA ASP A 118 -4.18 -8.53 -39.85
C ASP A 118 -3.91 -10.05 -39.89
N ASP A 119 -3.23 -10.57 -38.86
CA ASP A 119 -2.96 -12.01 -38.67
C ASP A 119 -4.13 -12.75 -38.00
N GLY A 120 -5.26 -12.09 -37.68
CA GLY A 120 -6.39 -12.66 -36.98
C GLY A 120 -6.12 -12.92 -35.49
N MET A 121 -5.04 -12.38 -34.94
CA MET A 121 -4.67 -12.53 -33.52
C MET A 121 -5.16 -11.37 -32.67
N VAL A 122 -5.72 -11.68 -31.50
CA VAL A 122 -6.16 -10.71 -30.49
C VAL A 122 -5.27 -10.82 -29.26
N LEU A 123 -4.88 -9.67 -28.71
CA LEU A 123 -4.07 -9.59 -27.50
C LEU A 123 -4.96 -9.35 -26.28
N TYR A 124 -4.96 -10.29 -25.37
CA TYR A 124 -5.64 -10.18 -24.07
C TYR A 124 -4.65 -9.87 -22.95
N PRO A 125 -5.12 -9.23 -21.86
CA PRO A 125 -4.31 -9.05 -20.66
C PRO A 125 -3.89 -10.40 -20.06
N ASP A 126 -2.68 -10.47 -19.48
CA ASP A 126 -2.23 -11.63 -18.71
C ASP A 126 -2.75 -11.55 -17.27
N ILE A 127 -4.04 -11.80 -17.09
CA ILE A 127 -4.71 -11.76 -15.79
C ILE A 127 -5.34 -13.12 -15.51
N ASN A 128 -4.95 -13.74 -14.41
CA ASN A 128 -5.58 -14.98 -13.94
C ASN A 128 -6.72 -14.65 -12.98
N VAL A 129 -7.95 -14.84 -13.42
CA VAL A 129 -9.18 -14.57 -12.66
C VAL A 129 -9.19 -15.29 -11.30
N ILE A 130 -8.74 -16.56 -11.28
CA ILE A 130 -8.73 -17.36 -10.04
C ILE A 130 -7.78 -16.74 -9.03
N THR A 131 -6.59 -16.34 -9.45
CA THR A 131 -5.59 -15.70 -8.59
C THR A 131 -6.11 -14.36 -8.06
N GLU A 132 -6.73 -13.54 -8.92
CA GLU A 132 -7.32 -12.26 -8.49
C GLU A 132 -8.46 -12.47 -7.48
N MET A 133 -9.30 -13.49 -7.68
CA MET A 133 -10.37 -13.83 -6.71
C MET A 133 -9.81 -14.27 -5.36
N VAL A 134 -8.77 -15.09 -5.33
CA VAL A 134 -8.09 -15.49 -4.08
C VAL A 134 -7.48 -14.29 -3.38
N ASP A 135 -6.81 -13.40 -4.13
CA ASP A 135 -6.24 -12.15 -3.61
C ASP A 135 -7.32 -11.21 -3.07
N MET A 136 -8.51 -11.16 -3.71
CA MET A 136 -9.66 -10.39 -3.23
C MET A 136 -10.15 -10.90 -1.88
N ILE A 137 -10.32 -12.21 -1.74
CA ILE A 137 -10.75 -12.84 -0.47
C ILE A 137 -9.73 -12.56 0.63
N ALA A 138 -8.44 -12.71 0.34
CA ALA A 138 -7.37 -12.45 1.29
C ALA A 138 -7.36 -10.98 1.74
N ALA A 139 -7.51 -10.03 0.79
CA ALA A 139 -7.56 -8.61 1.09
C ALA A 139 -8.81 -8.22 1.90
N SER A 140 -9.98 -8.82 1.60
CA SER A 140 -11.20 -8.61 2.37
C SER A 140 -11.05 -9.09 3.82
N ARG A 141 -10.50 -10.28 4.03
CA ARG A 141 -10.26 -10.80 5.38
C ARG A 141 -9.26 -9.95 6.17
N ALA A 142 -8.20 -9.48 5.51
CA ALA A 142 -7.24 -8.57 6.13
C ALA A 142 -7.87 -7.21 6.48
N TYR A 143 -8.80 -6.71 5.66
CA TYR A 143 -9.57 -5.51 5.92
C TYR A 143 -10.46 -5.69 7.16
N GLU A 144 -11.23 -6.79 7.23
CA GLU A 144 -12.09 -7.13 8.39
C GLU A 144 -11.28 -7.27 9.69
N ALA A 145 -10.12 -7.93 9.62
CA ALA A 145 -9.21 -8.05 10.76
C ALA A 145 -8.75 -6.67 11.29
N ASN A 146 -8.36 -5.76 10.40
CA ASN A 146 -7.96 -4.41 10.78
C ASN A 146 -9.13 -3.61 11.39
N ILE A 147 -10.35 -3.76 10.90
CA ILE A 147 -11.56 -3.15 11.51
C ILE A 147 -11.75 -3.69 12.93
N THR A 148 -11.61 -4.99 13.12
CA THR A 148 -11.77 -5.62 14.44
C THR A 148 -10.75 -5.08 15.43
N VAL A 149 -9.48 -4.95 15.02
CA VAL A 149 -8.41 -4.35 15.85
C VAL A 149 -8.72 -2.89 16.19
N MET A 150 -9.20 -2.11 15.22
CA MET A 150 -9.56 -0.71 15.42
C MET A 150 -10.74 -0.56 16.41
N ASN A 151 -11.75 -1.40 16.30
CA ASN A 151 -12.87 -1.40 17.25
C ASN A 151 -12.41 -1.80 18.66
N ALA A 152 -11.57 -2.83 18.79
CA ALA A 152 -11.00 -3.22 20.09
C ALA A 152 -10.17 -2.10 20.72
N ALA A 153 -9.36 -1.39 19.94
CA ALA A 153 -8.60 -0.25 20.41
C ALA A 153 -9.51 0.90 20.87
N LYS A 154 -10.59 1.18 20.14
CA LYS A 154 -11.59 2.17 20.52
C LYS A 154 -12.30 1.80 21.85
N ASP A 155 -12.67 0.52 22.00
CA ASP A 155 -13.32 0.04 23.22
C ASP A 155 -12.38 0.11 24.44
N MET A 156 -11.10 -0.19 24.24
CA MET A 156 -10.08 0.00 25.29
C MET A 156 -9.94 1.48 25.67
N ALA A 157 -9.93 2.38 24.69
CA ALA A 157 -9.87 3.82 24.94
C ALA A 157 -11.09 4.30 25.73
N ASN A 158 -12.30 3.88 25.35
CA ASN A 158 -13.51 4.26 26.07
C ASN A 158 -13.49 3.76 27.53
N ARG A 159 -13.14 2.49 27.76
CA ARG A 159 -13.03 1.92 29.11
C ARG A 159 -11.98 2.61 29.95
N SER A 160 -10.92 3.13 29.37
CA SER A 160 -9.88 3.87 30.10
C SER A 160 -10.33 5.29 30.50
N LEU A 161 -11.36 5.83 29.86
CA LEU A 161 -11.96 7.12 30.19
C LEU A 161 -13.07 7.01 31.27
N ASP A 162 -13.65 5.80 31.40
CA ASP A 162 -14.73 5.51 32.38
C ASP A 162 -14.17 5.20 33.78
N ILE A 163 -12.84 5.17 33.95
CA ILE A 163 -12.14 4.99 35.25
C ILE A 163 -11.67 6.34 35.78
#